data_53325fa97f2be59a22caeab5068c2598
#
_entry.id   53325fa97f2be59a22caeab5068c2598
#
_cell.length_a   1.000
_cell.length_b   1.000
_cell.length_c   1.000
_cell.angle_alpha   90.00
_cell.angle_beta   90.00
_cell.angle_gamma   90.00
#
_symmetry.space_group_name_H-M   'P 1'
#
loop_
_entity.id
_entity.type
_entity.pdbx_description
1 polymer ?
#
loop_
_entity_poly.entity_id
_entity_poly.type
_entity_poly.pdbx_seq_one_letter_code
_entity_poly.pdbx_strand_id
1 'polypeptide(L)'
;MSAIDSEAVFLSKCSQLGLPEPARQALKRKGWATCGTFAFCVPGEPGRISQDAFKSDVADPILGTGGDEHVAKLRRLHFESYALTAAELKRTAEASESDQPRKVPAAEMAARYDVLQSRVKPLRLVDRLEPSHALVNIAAQMLEDQRVRYVEWARCTSRAQEINCVKEDQALKLLQSGRQGSVRLVEQATKITADTRSDLQLMQALRRRGVAYELAAVMTFEKHEELIDTLFLEYQREPLSGFHAVSVDQLQAADREVHVRMAELTRSGLVPGADGSLPLDGPVTSVLASSQIQWMLMPRPKGSGSGHGGATTAGNPERPGKPPKKPPPKKVDPTKASDKDQKADPPGPPNAGGKGGKQRKTRFVMPRGLIGG
;
A
#
# COMPACT_ATOMS: atom_id res chain seq x y z
N MET A 1 -10.74 9.13 -0.64
CA MET A 1 -11.95 9.54 -1.39
C MET A 1 -12.89 8.36 -1.44
N SER A 2 -14.18 8.56 -1.08
CA SER A 2 -15.16 7.47 -1.08
C SER A 2 -15.54 7.07 -2.50
N ALA A 3 -15.84 5.78 -2.71
CA ALA A 3 -16.33 5.30 -4.01
C ALA A 3 -17.63 5.99 -4.46
N ILE A 4 -18.42 6.49 -3.51
CA ILE A 4 -19.67 7.19 -3.79
C ILE A 4 -19.47 8.61 -4.34
N ASP A 5 -18.29 9.22 -4.08
CA ASP A 5 -17.93 10.57 -4.51
C ASP A 5 -17.06 10.58 -5.79
N SER A 6 -16.74 9.40 -6.34
CA SER A 6 -15.93 9.25 -7.54
C SER A 6 -16.79 9.35 -8.81
N GLU A 7 -16.49 10.34 -9.66
CA GLU A 7 -17.10 10.48 -10.99
C GLU A 7 -16.73 9.27 -11.88
N ALA A 8 -15.48 8.79 -11.81
CA ALA A 8 -15.03 7.64 -12.61
C ALA A 8 -15.80 6.35 -12.28
N VAL A 9 -16.07 6.11 -11.00
CA VAL A 9 -16.88 4.96 -10.55
C VAL A 9 -18.32 5.10 -11.05
N PHE A 10 -18.91 6.28 -10.97
CA PHE A 10 -20.26 6.54 -11.45
C PHE A 10 -20.38 6.34 -12.96
N LEU A 11 -19.47 6.90 -13.76
CA LEU A 11 -19.42 6.72 -15.20
C LEU A 11 -19.21 5.25 -15.62
N SER A 12 -18.38 4.52 -14.89
CA SER A 12 -18.21 3.07 -15.09
C SER A 12 -19.53 2.32 -14.90
N LYS A 13 -20.31 2.65 -13.86
CA LYS A 13 -21.65 2.07 -13.65
C LYS A 13 -22.63 2.44 -14.76
N CYS A 14 -22.65 3.69 -15.19
CA CYS A 14 -23.45 4.13 -16.33
C CYS A 14 -23.15 3.30 -17.59
N SER A 15 -21.85 3.05 -17.84
CA SER A 15 -21.40 2.23 -18.98
C SER A 15 -21.83 0.76 -18.84
N GLN A 16 -21.70 0.18 -17.65
CA GLN A 16 -22.12 -1.20 -17.35
C GLN A 16 -23.63 -1.40 -17.56
N LEU A 17 -24.43 -0.38 -17.23
CA LEU A 17 -25.89 -0.39 -17.48
C LEU A 17 -26.25 -0.07 -18.91
N GLY A 18 -25.30 0.28 -19.76
CA GLY A 18 -25.53 0.61 -21.16
C GLY A 18 -26.32 1.91 -21.34
N LEU A 19 -26.05 2.93 -20.52
CA LEU A 19 -26.56 4.27 -20.73
C LEU A 19 -25.78 4.96 -21.85
N PRO A 20 -26.48 5.61 -22.82
CA PRO A 20 -25.82 6.26 -23.92
C PRO A 20 -25.01 7.50 -23.49
N GLU A 21 -24.00 7.86 -24.29
CA GLU A 21 -23.11 8.98 -23.96
C GLU A 21 -23.85 10.32 -23.72
N PRO A 22 -24.88 10.69 -24.55
CA PRO A 22 -25.65 11.90 -24.28
C PRO A 22 -26.30 11.94 -22.89
N ALA A 23 -26.82 10.80 -22.41
CA ALA A 23 -27.40 10.70 -21.07
C ALA A 23 -26.34 10.88 -19.97
N ARG A 24 -25.14 10.31 -20.15
CA ARG A 24 -24.01 10.49 -19.21
C ARG A 24 -23.57 11.95 -19.11
N GLN A 25 -23.51 12.63 -20.24
CA GLN A 25 -23.21 14.07 -20.29
C GLN A 25 -24.32 14.92 -19.68
N ALA A 26 -25.59 14.54 -19.88
CA ALA A 26 -26.73 15.23 -19.27
C ALA A 26 -26.71 15.08 -17.74
N LEU A 27 -26.40 13.90 -17.21
CA LEU A 27 -26.20 13.67 -15.77
C LEU A 27 -25.10 14.61 -15.22
N LYS A 28 -23.95 14.69 -15.91
CA LYS A 28 -22.86 15.59 -15.52
C LYS A 28 -23.27 17.07 -15.52
N ARG A 29 -23.98 17.52 -16.56
CA ARG A 29 -24.49 18.90 -16.65
C ARG A 29 -25.49 19.26 -15.55
N LYS A 30 -26.26 18.28 -15.04
CA LYS A 30 -27.17 18.44 -13.91
C LYS A 30 -26.47 18.43 -12.55
N GLY A 31 -25.14 18.19 -12.49
CA GLY A 31 -24.41 18.03 -11.26
C GLY A 31 -24.58 16.65 -10.60
N TRP A 32 -25.19 15.70 -11.30
CA TRP A 32 -25.39 14.33 -10.83
C TRP A 32 -24.28 13.41 -11.35
N ALA A 33 -23.04 13.82 -11.08
CA ALA A 33 -21.86 13.16 -11.63
C ALA A 33 -21.29 12.06 -10.74
N THR A 34 -21.85 11.84 -9.55
CA THR A 34 -21.38 10.81 -8.60
C THR A 34 -22.55 10.01 -8.04
N CYS A 35 -22.28 8.82 -7.49
CA CYS A 35 -23.32 8.04 -6.82
C CYS A 35 -23.94 8.84 -5.66
N GLY A 36 -23.12 9.57 -4.89
CA GLY A 36 -23.59 10.38 -3.78
C GLY A 36 -24.55 11.49 -4.21
N THR A 37 -24.21 12.24 -5.26
CA THR A 37 -25.08 13.31 -5.76
C THR A 37 -26.34 12.78 -6.45
N PHE A 38 -26.23 11.69 -7.21
CA PHE A 38 -27.36 11.10 -7.90
C PHE A 38 -28.32 10.36 -6.96
N ALA A 39 -27.84 9.81 -5.84
CA ALA A 39 -28.66 9.14 -4.84
C ALA A 39 -29.79 10.05 -4.28
N PHE A 40 -29.50 11.34 -4.18
CA PHE A 40 -30.42 12.32 -3.58
C PHE A 40 -30.96 13.36 -4.58
N CYS A 41 -30.96 13.04 -5.87
CA CYS A 41 -31.43 13.94 -6.93
C CYS A 41 -32.96 14.17 -6.88
N VAL A 42 -33.69 13.28 -6.22
CA VAL A 42 -35.13 13.36 -6.00
C VAL A 42 -35.43 13.13 -4.51
N PRO A 43 -36.36 13.87 -3.90
CA PRO A 43 -36.75 13.63 -2.52
C PRO A 43 -37.44 12.27 -2.35
N GLY A 44 -37.03 11.53 -1.32
CA GLY A 44 -37.61 10.24 -0.96
C GLY A 44 -36.76 9.03 -1.33
N GLU A 45 -37.14 7.88 -0.79
CA GLU A 45 -36.44 6.60 -1.05
C GLU A 45 -36.79 6.10 -2.47
N PRO A 46 -35.83 5.58 -3.25
CA PRO A 46 -36.06 5.13 -4.63
C PRO A 46 -37.20 4.14 -4.81
N GLY A 47 -37.45 3.29 -3.80
CA GLY A 47 -38.56 2.33 -3.82
C GLY A 47 -39.97 2.94 -3.62
N ARG A 48 -40.02 4.18 -3.11
CA ARG A 48 -41.27 4.90 -2.84
C ARG A 48 -41.63 5.98 -3.87
N ILE A 49 -40.70 6.29 -4.78
CA ILE A 49 -40.90 7.27 -5.85
C ILE A 49 -41.79 6.64 -6.92
N SER A 50 -42.93 7.31 -7.25
CA SER A 50 -43.80 6.85 -8.34
C SER A 50 -43.07 6.83 -9.68
N GLN A 51 -43.56 6.01 -10.61
CA GLN A 51 -42.91 5.92 -11.92
C GLN A 51 -43.04 7.24 -12.70
N ASP A 52 -44.17 7.92 -12.57
CA ASP A 52 -44.42 9.18 -13.26
C ASP A 52 -43.56 10.31 -12.71
N ALA A 53 -43.43 10.41 -11.36
CA ALA A 53 -42.54 11.39 -10.73
C ALA A 53 -41.07 11.17 -11.12
N PHE A 54 -40.62 9.92 -11.11
CA PHE A 54 -39.25 9.63 -11.55
C PHE A 54 -39.03 9.96 -13.04
N LYS A 55 -40.05 9.71 -13.87
CA LYS A 55 -39.98 10.01 -15.29
C LYS A 55 -39.87 11.51 -15.51
N SER A 56 -40.77 12.31 -14.91
CA SER A 56 -40.81 13.79 -15.08
C SER A 56 -39.55 14.47 -14.51
N ASP A 57 -39.11 14.07 -13.31
CA ASP A 57 -38.07 14.81 -12.57
C ASP A 57 -36.66 14.39 -12.95
N VAL A 58 -36.48 13.13 -13.37
CA VAL A 58 -35.14 12.56 -13.65
C VAL A 58 -35.00 12.10 -15.09
N ALA A 59 -35.94 11.25 -15.59
CA ALA A 59 -35.70 10.57 -16.86
C ALA A 59 -35.85 11.53 -18.06
N ASP A 60 -36.92 12.31 -18.13
CA ASP A 60 -37.19 13.23 -19.25
C ASP A 60 -36.10 14.31 -19.38
N PRO A 61 -35.60 14.95 -18.28
CA PRO A 61 -34.50 15.90 -18.35
C PRO A 61 -33.13 15.30 -18.80
N ILE A 62 -32.95 13.99 -18.63
CA ILE A 62 -31.68 13.29 -18.95
C ILE A 62 -31.71 12.61 -20.31
N LEU A 63 -32.83 11.94 -20.61
CA LEU A 63 -32.98 11.10 -21.80
C LEU A 63 -33.61 11.83 -22.98
N GLY A 64 -34.36 12.92 -22.71
CA GLY A 64 -35.09 13.64 -23.73
C GLY A 64 -36.26 12.83 -24.35
N THR A 65 -36.84 13.36 -25.41
CA THR A 65 -37.93 12.69 -26.14
C THR A 65 -37.38 11.48 -26.91
N GLY A 66 -37.91 10.28 -26.63
CA GLY A 66 -37.51 9.03 -27.28
C GLY A 66 -36.52 8.16 -26.49
N GLY A 67 -36.19 8.53 -25.26
CA GLY A 67 -35.31 7.75 -24.39
C GLY A 67 -36.00 6.72 -23.50
N ASP A 68 -37.25 6.40 -23.74
CA ASP A 68 -38.05 5.52 -22.86
C ASP A 68 -37.44 4.14 -22.63
N GLU A 69 -36.66 3.60 -23.57
CA GLU A 69 -35.95 2.33 -23.45
C GLU A 69 -34.86 2.35 -22.35
N HIS A 70 -34.36 3.54 -21.99
CA HIS A 70 -33.32 3.71 -20.98
C HIS A 70 -33.89 4.11 -19.59
N VAL A 71 -35.20 4.38 -19.45
CA VAL A 71 -35.79 4.78 -18.18
C VAL A 71 -35.54 3.72 -17.09
N ALA A 72 -35.75 2.45 -17.42
CA ALA A 72 -35.54 1.34 -16.49
C ALA A 72 -34.04 1.26 -16.05
N LYS A 73 -33.11 1.51 -16.97
CA LYS A 73 -31.65 1.52 -16.67
C LYS A 73 -31.29 2.68 -15.74
N LEU A 74 -31.89 3.87 -16.01
CA LEU A 74 -31.65 5.06 -15.20
C LEU A 74 -32.24 4.89 -13.80
N ARG A 75 -33.43 4.29 -13.69
CA ARG A 75 -34.07 3.97 -12.40
C ARG A 75 -33.22 2.96 -11.60
N ARG A 76 -32.67 1.95 -12.25
CA ARG A 76 -31.75 1.00 -11.64
C ARG A 76 -30.49 1.70 -11.15
N LEU A 77 -29.88 2.59 -11.96
CA LEU A 77 -28.73 3.38 -11.56
C LEU A 77 -29.02 4.21 -10.30
N HIS A 78 -30.18 4.85 -10.24
CA HIS A 78 -30.61 5.63 -9.08
C HIS A 78 -30.72 4.76 -7.82
N PHE A 79 -31.39 3.60 -7.93
CA PHE A 79 -31.55 2.67 -6.82
C PHE A 79 -30.15 2.15 -6.32
N GLU A 80 -29.29 1.73 -7.24
CA GLU A 80 -27.92 1.28 -6.88
C GLU A 80 -27.10 2.39 -6.25
N SER A 81 -27.19 3.62 -6.76
CA SER A 81 -26.50 4.79 -6.19
C SER A 81 -26.99 5.09 -4.77
N TYR A 82 -28.29 5.06 -4.54
CA TYR A 82 -28.86 5.24 -3.20
C TYR A 82 -28.43 4.14 -2.23
N ALA A 83 -28.54 2.87 -2.62
CA ALA A 83 -28.16 1.73 -1.79
C ALA A 83 -26.67 1.78 -1.39
N LEU A 84 -25.80 2.11 -2.35
CA LEU A 84 -24.37 2.27 -2.09
C LEU A 84 -24.08 3.44 -1.15
N THR A 85 -24.74 4.58 -1.39
CA THR A 85 -24.53 5.79 -0.58
C THR A 85 -25.03 5.56 0.85
N ALA A 86 -26.21 4.97 1.02
CA ALA A 86 -26.76 4.65 2.33
C ALA A 86 -25.89 3.66 3.11
N ALA A 87 -25.40 2.60 2.44
CA ALA A 87 -24.48 1.64 3.04
C ALA A 87 -23.17 2.29 3.49
N GLU A 88 -22.61 3.18 2.66
CA GLU A 88 -21.35 3.87 2.96
C GLU A 88 -21.50 4.88 4.10
N LEU A 89 -22.60 5.64 4.12
CA LEU A 89 -22.90 6.57 5.21
C LEU A 89 -23.10 5.81 6.54
N LYS A 90 -23.83 4.68 6.50
CA LYS A 90 -24.01 3.82 7.66
C LYS A 90 -22.66 3.28 8.15
N ARG A 91 -21.83 2.75 7.24
CA ARG A 91 -20.48 2.26 7.58
C ARG A 91 -19.62 3.36 8.18
N THR A 92 -19.68 4.58 7.66
CA THR A 92 -18.91 5.72 8.18
C THR A 92 -19.40 6.14 9.58
N ALA A 93 -20.71 6.07 9.83
CA ALA A 93 -21.29 6.38 11.14
C ALA A 93 -21.01 5.30 12.19
N GLU A 94 -20.90 4.04 11.77
CA GLU A 94 -20.67 2.87 12.64
C GLU A 94 -19.19 2.43 12.67
N ALA A 95 -18.31 3.11 11.90
CA ALA A 95 -16.90 2.74 11.78
C ALA A 95 -16.21 2.71 13.16
N SER A 96 -15.69 1.53 13.51
CA SER A 96 -14.80 1.33 14.63
C SER A 96 -13.35 1.36 14.14
N GLU A 97 -12.39 1.62 15.03
CA GLU A 97 -10.94 1.64 14.72
C GLU A 97 -10.40 0.33 14.09
N SER A 98 -11.20 -0.73 14.07
CA SER A 98 -10.83 -2.05 13.54
C SER A 98 -11.22 -2.29 12.09
N ASP A 99 -11.87 -1.35 11.42
CA ASP A 99 -12.33 -1.53 10.04
C ASP A 99 -11.16 -1.63 9.04
N GLN A 100 -11.31 -2.51 8.06
CA GLN A 100 -10.30 -2.67 7.02
C GLN A 100 -10.15 -1.37 6.21
N PRO A 101 -8.90 -0.96 5.89
CA PRO A 101 -8.65 0.25 5.13
C PRO A 101 -9.34 0.16 3.75
N ARG A 102 -9.89 1.28 3.32
CA ARG A 102 -10.53 1.41 2.02
C ARG A 102 -9.51 1.22 0.90
N LYS A 103 -9.91 0.47 -0.10
CA LYS A 103 -9.12 0.36 -1.34
C LYS A 103 -9.60 1.42 -2.32
N VAL A 104 -8.67 2.03 -3.04
CA VAL A 104 -9.02 2.93 -4.15
C VAL A 104 -9.76 2.12 -5.20
N PRO A 105 -10.98 2.53 -5.64
CA PRO A 105 -11.72 1.81 -6.67
C PRO A 105 -10.93 1.72 -7.97
N ALA A 106 -11.01 0.57 -8.65
CA ALA A 106 -10.23 0.33 -9.87
C ALA A 106 -10.51 1.36 -10.99
N ALA A 107 -11.78 1.76 -11.14
CA ALA A 107 -12.16 2.78 -12.14
C ALA A 107 -11.55 4.16 -11.81
N GLU A 108 -11.52 4.54 -10.55
CA GLU A 108 -10.90 5.79 -10.09
C GLU A 108 -9.38 5.75 -10.30
N MET A 109 -8.75 4.62 -9.94
CA MET A 109 -7.31 4.44 -10.15
C MET A 109 -6.93 4.53 -11.62
N ALA A 110 -7.70 3.89 -12.52
CA ALA A 110 -7.47 3.94 -13.95
C ALA A 110 -7.62 5.37 -14.49
N ALA A 111 -8.68 6.09 -14.12
CA ALA A 111 -8.90 7.46 -14.56
C ALA A 111 -7.78 8.41 -14.12
N ARG A 112 -7.33 8.31 -12.87
CA ARG A 112 -6.20 9.12 -12.36
C ARG A 112 -4.88 8.75 -13.05
N TYR A 113 -4.68 7.45 -13.30
CA TYR A 113 -3.50 6.98 -14.02
C TYR A 113 -3.43 7.56 -15.43
N ASP A 114 -4.55 7.57 -16.18
CA ASP A 114 -4.61 8.14 -17.52
C ASP A 114 -4.33 9.65 -17.54
N VAL A 115 -4.87 10.38 -16.55
CA VAL A 115 -4.61 11.82 -16.37
C VAL A 115 -3.12 12.05 -16.10
N LEU A 116 -2.55 11.34 -15.12
CA LEU A 116 -1.14 11.43 -14.76
C LEU A 116 -0.25 11.08 -15.95
N GLN A 117 -0.50 9.95 -16.63
CA GLN A 117 0.28 9.53 -17.81
C GLN A 117 0.26 10.57 -18.93
N SER A 118 -0.88 11.27 -19.12
CA SER A 118 -0.99 12.32 -20.13
C SER A 118 -0.14 13.55 -19.78
N ARG A 119 -0.01 13.87 -18.49
CA ARG A 119 0.71 15.03 -17.98
C ARG A 119 2.22 14.82 -17.95
N VAL A 120 2.68 13.65 -17.55
CA VAL A 120 4.13 13.36 -17.40
C VAL A 120 4.84 12.93 -18.67
N LYS A 121 4.19 13.00 -19.84
CA LYS A 121 4.86 12.71 -21.13
C LYS A 121 6.14 13.54 -21.28
N PRO A 122 7.25 12.93 -21.81
CA PRO A 122 7.35 11.63 -22.47
C PRO A 122 7.59 10.42 -21.55
N LEU A 123 7.62 10.61 -20.21
CA LEU A 123 7.80 9.51 -19.27
C LEU A 123 6.64 8.52 -19.38
N ARG A 124 6.96 7.23 -19.50
CA ARG A 124 5.97 6.15 -19.54
C ARG A 124 5.90 5.47 -18.16
N LEU A 125 4.73 5.55 -17.53
CA LEU A 125 4.48 4.95 -16.22
C LEU A 125 4.07 3.47 -16.34
N VAL A 126 4.85 2.67 -17.05
CA VAL A 126 4.58 1.25 -17.28
C VAL A 126 5.64 0.36 -16.65
N ASP A 127 5.36 -0.91 -16.50
CA ASP A 127 6.27 -1.95 -16.00
C ASP A 127 6.93 -1.59 -14.66
N ARG A 128 8.19 -1.15 -14.71
CA ARG A 128 8.99 -0.85 -13.51
C ARG A 128 8.56 0.41 -12.78
N LEU A 129 7.82 1.31 -13.43
CA LEU A 129 7.34 2.56 -12.83
C LEU A 129 5.87 2.47 -12.38
N GLU A 130 5.15 1.45 -12.82
CA GLU A 130 3.78 1.21 -12.35
C GLU A 130 3.79 0.70 -10.90
N PRO A 131 3.16 1.43 -9.96
CA PRO A 131 3.11 1.00 -8.56
C PRO A 131 2.18 -0.20 -8.38
N SER A 132 2.49 -1.05 -7.40
CA SER A 132 1.57 -2.10 -6.98
C SER A 132 0.29 -1.50 -6.38
N HIS A 133 -0.81 -2.22 -6.46
CA HIS A 133 -2.06 -1.82 -5.80
C HIS A 133 -1.88 -1.74 -4.27
N ALA A 134 -1.03 -2.61 -3.70
CA ALA A 134 -0.69 -2.56 -2.28
C ALA A 134 -0.03 -1.23 -1.90
N LEU A 135 0.88 -0.71 -2.72
CA LEU A 135 1.54 0.58 -2.48
C LEU A 135 0.55 1.75 -2.57
N VAL A 136 -0.32 1.76 -3.58
CA VAL A 136 -1.36 2.79 -3.73
C VAL A 136 -2.33 2.77 -2.55
N ASN A 137 -2.72 1.58 -2.07
CA ASN A 137 -3.60 1.47 -0.90
C ASN A 137 -2.94 1.98 0.39
N ILE A 138 -1.61 1.76 0.57
CA ILE A 138 -0.87 2.34 1.70
C ILE A 138 -0.90 3.88 1.64
N ALA A 139 -0.73 4.45 0.45
CA ALA A 139 -0.81 5.89 0.27
C ALA A 139 -2.23 6.43 0.53
N ALA A 140 -3.26 5.76 0.00
CA ALA A 140 -4.66 6.14 0.22
C ALA A 140 -5.06 6.10 1.69
N GLN A 141 -4.52 5.16 2.45
CA GLN A 141 -4.76 5.06 3.89
C GLN A 141 -4.27 6.29 4.66
N MET A 142 -3.28 7.03 4.16
CA MET A 142 -2.84 8.30 4.80
C MET A 142 -3.96 9.33 4.82
N LEU A 143 -4.74 9.44 3.73
CA LEU A 143 -5.89 10.36 3.68
C LEU A 143 -7.04 9.89 4.58
N GLU A 144 -7.27 8.60 4.68
CA GLU A 144 -8.32 8.05 5.56
C GLU A 144 -7.99 8.29 7.02
N ASP A 145 -6.75 7.99 7.40
CA ASP A 145 -6.26 8.18 8.78
C ASP A 145 -5.94 9.65 9.09
N GLN A 146 -5.99 10.54 8.08
CA GLN A 146 -5.60 11.95 8.19
C GLN A 146 -4.18 12.14 8.76
N ARG A 147 -3.26 11.21 8.42
CA ARG A 147 -1.90 11.17 8.99
C ARG A 147 -0.88 10.77 7.94
N VAL A 148 0.22 11.50 7.91
CA VAL A 148 1.39 11.11 7.10
C VAL A 148 2.06 9.89 7.72
N ARG A 149 2.43 8.92 6.86
CA ARG A 149 3.22 7.75 7.23
C ARG A 149 4.41 7.61 6.29
N TYR A 150 5.55 7.30 6.85
CA TYR A 150 6.71 6.96 6.05
C TYR A 150 6.52 5.60 5.36
N VAL A 151 6.70 5.58 4.05
CA VAL A 151 6.69 4.34 3.27
C VAL A 151 8.13 3.94 2.99
N GLU A 152 8.57 2.87 3.63
CA GLU A 152 9.93 2.34 3.42
C GLU A 152 10.19 1.98 1.96
N TRP A 153 11.41 2.20 1.50
CA TRP A 153 11.82 1.97 0.12
C TRP A 153 11.56 0.52 -0.35
N ALA A 154 11.81 -0.44 0.54
CA ALA A 154 11.52 -1.85 0.28
C ALA A 154 10.02 -2.15 0.04
N ARG A 155 9.11 -1.25 0.45
CA ARG A 155 7.66 -1.39 0.22
C ARG A 155 7.20 -0.74 -1.08
N CYS A 156 8.08 -0.03 -1.79
CA CYS A 156 7.77 0.64 -3.06
C CYS A 156 7.80 -0.36 -4.22
N THR A 157 6.93 -1.37 -4.17
CA THR A 157 6.86 -2.48 -5.12
C THR A 157 6.17 -2.08 -6.42
N SER A 158 6.53 -2.76 -7.53
CA SER A 158 5.87 -2.57 -8.82
C SER A 158 4.67 -3.50 -8.99
N ARG A 159 3.80 -3.13 -9.93
CA ARG A 159 2.67 -3.98 -10.34
C ARG A 159 3.12 -5.33 -10.88
N ALA A 160 4.21 -5.34 -11.65
CA ALA A 160 4.80 -6.57 -12.16
C ALA A 160 5.28 -7.50 -11.02
N GLN A 161 5.91 -6.95 -9.96
CA GLN A 161 6.29 -7.74 -8.78
C GLN A 161 5.06 -8.32 -8.06
N GLU A 162 3.97 -7.54 -7.96
CA GLU A 162 2.74 -7.99 -7.33
C GLU A 162 2.05 -9.11 -8.11
N ILE A 163 2.03 -9.03 -9.46
CA ILE A 163 1.43 -10.06 -10.33
C ILE A 163 2.28 -11.34 -10.32
N ASN A 164 3.61 -11.19 -10.40
CA ASN A 164 4.54 -12.31 -10.46
C ASN A 164 4.80 -12.97 -9.10
N CYS A 165 4.34 -12.34 -8.02
CA CYS A 165 4.39 -12.98 -6.72
C CYS A 165 3.41 -14.16 -6.74
N VAL A 166 3.96 -15.36 -6.89
CA VAL A 166 3.21 -16.58 -6.66
C VAL A 166 2.72 -16.50 -5.21
N LYS A 167 1.42 -16.36 -5.02
CA LYS A 167 0.82 -16.63 -3.72
C LYS A 167 1.14 -18.07 -3.44
N GLU A 168 2.16 -18.33 -2.63
CA GLU A 168 2.33 -19.65 -2.05
C GLU A 168 0.97 -20.00 -1.46
N ASP A 169 0.45 -21.15 -1.89
CA ASP A 169 -0.87 -21.62 -1.53
C ASP A 169 -1.13 -21.35 -0.06
N GLN A 170 -2.33 -20.87 0.26
CA GLN A 170 -2.80 -20.50 1.61
C GLN A 170 -2.72 -21.66 2.64
N ALA A 171 -1.98 -22.72 2.32
CA ALA A 171 -1.78 -23.92 3.12
C ALA A 171 -0.90 -23.71 4.37
N LEU A 172 -0.14 -22.60 4.46
CA LEU A 172 0.65 -22.28 5.66
C LEU A 172 -0.05 -21.20 6.50
N LYS A 173 -1.27 -21.47 6.90
CA LYS A 173 -1.90 -20.74 8.00
C LYS A 173 -1.23 -21.18 9.29
N LEU A 174 -0.26 -20.42 9.76
CA LEU A 174 0.36 -20.65 11.06
C LEU A 174 -0.69 -20.48 12.17
N LEU A 175 -0.99 -21.58 12.85
CA LEU A 175 -1.78 -21.59 14.06
C LEU A 175 -0.96 -20.93 15.19
N GLN A 176 -1.17 -19.66 15.44
CA GLN A 176 -0.62 -19.02 16.65
C GLN A 176 -1.54 -19.31 17.83
N SER A 177 -1.03 -20.08 18.79
CA SER A 177 -1.67 -20.30 20.06
C SER A 177 -1.59 -19.02 20.89
N GLY A 178 -2.71 -18.35 21.08
CA GLY A 178 -2.83 -17.24 22.00
C GLY A 178 -2.78 -17.71 23.45
N ARG A 179 -2.37 -16.84 24.39
CA ARG A 179 -2.19 -17.09 25.84
C ARG A 179 -3.45 -17.61 26.57
N GLN A 180 -4.59 -17.71 25.90
CA GLN A 180 -5.89 -18.18 26.42
C GLN A 180 -6.53 -19.30 25.61
N GLY A 181 -5.73 -20.11 24.89
CA GLY A 181 -6.26 -21.25 24.14
C GLY A 181 -7.07 -20.90 22.88
N SER A 182 -7.17 -19.64 22.51
CA SER A 182 -7.76 -19.24 21.22
C SER A 182 -6.74 -19.38 20.09
N VAL A 183 -7.07 -20.23 19.11
CA VAL A 183 -6.27 -20.40 17.91
C VAL A 183 -6.68 -19.34 16.90
N ARG A 184 -5.81 -18.37 16.62
CA ARG A 184 -6.00 -17.41 15.52
C ARG A 184 -5.26 -17.89 14.27
N LEU A 185 -5.98 -17.98 13.16
CA LEU A 185 -5.40 -18.12 11.83
C LEU A 185 -4.79 -16.76 11.43
N VAL A 186 -3.47 -16.68 11.43
CA VAL A 186 -2.76 -15.50 10.91
C VAL A 186 -2.38 -15.80 9.45
N GLU A 187 -2.98 -15.11 8.50
CA GLU A 187 -2.51 -15.11 7.12
C GLU A 187 -1.15 -14.41 7.07
N GLN A 188 -0.09 -15.18 6.91
CA GLN A 188 1.23 -14.64 6.64
C GLN A 188 1.28 -14.30 5.13
N ALA A 189 0.87 -13.07 4.78
CA ALA A 189 1.02 -12.57 3.43
C ALA A 189 2.50 -12.58 3.06
N THR A 190 2.87 -13.22 1.96
CA THR A 190 4.23 -13.18 1.40
C THR A 190 4.62 -11.73 1.22
N LYS A 191 5.61 -11.28 1.98
CA LYS A 191 6.02 -9.87 1.99
C LYS A 191 6.86 -9.59 0.73
N ILE A 192 6.21 -9.12 -0.32
CA ILE A 192 6.89 -8.68 -1.54
C ILE A 192 7.73 -7.45 -1.19
N THR A 193 9.01 -7.46 -1.57
CA THR A 193 9.92 -6.34 -1.37
C THR A 193 10.40 -5.78 -2.71
N ALA A 194 10.54 -4.46 -2.78
CA ALA A 194 11.13 -3.80 -3.92
C ALA A 194 12.64 -4.06 -3.97
N ASP A 195 13.18 -4.18 -5.17
CA ASP A 195 14.62 -4.21 -5.36
C ASP A 195 15.17 -2.77 -5.30
N THR A 196 16.11 -2.54 -4.38
CA THR A 196 16.75 -1.24 -4.11
C THR A 196 18.28 -1.36 -4.07
N ARG A 197 18.85 -2.43 -4.67
CA ARG A 197 20.29 -2.74 -4.59
C ARG A 197 21.16 -1.86 -5.46
N SER A 198 20.61 -1.16 -6.44
CA SER A 198 21.32 -0.20 -7.28
C SER A 198 20.63 1.16 -7.26
N ASP A 199 21.39 2.22 -7.56
CA ASP A 199 20.88 3.59 -7.60
C ASP A 199 19.69 3.74 -8.55
N LEU A 200 19.75 3.10 -9.73
CA LEU A 200 18.65 3.09 -10.69
C LEU A 200 17.40 2.40 -10.13
N GLN A 201 17.56 1.26 -9.48
CA GLN A 201 16.44 0.52 -8.87
C GLN A 201 15.84 1.29 -7.71
N LEU A 202 16.69 1.95 -6.91
CA LEU A 202 16.27 2.83 -5.82
C LEU A 202 15.46 4.01 -6.36
N MET A 203 15.99 4.71 -7.38
CA MET A 203 15.27 5.82 -8.03
C MET A 203 13.92 5.37 -8.60
N GLN A 204 13.87 4.20 -9.26
CA GLN A 204 12.63 3.63 -9.77
C GLN A 204 11.65 3.29 -8.64
N ALA A 205 12.13 2.80 -7.49
CA ALA A 205 11.30 2.52 -6.32
C ALA A 205 10.69 3.82 -5.76
N LEU A 206 11.47 4.87 -5.64
CA LEU A 206 10.99 6.18 -5.20
C LEU A 206 10.01 6.81 -6.19
N ARG A 207 10.25 6.71 -7.50
CA ARG A 207 9.30 7.16 -8.52
C ARG A 207 7.96 6.42 -8.44
N ARG A 208 7.98 5.10 -8.20
CA ARG A 208 6.73 4.36 -7.93
C ARG A 208 5.98 4.90 -6.72
N ARG A 209 6.70 5.30 -5.65
CA ARG A 209 6.09 5.96 -4.49
C ARG A 209 5.43 7.28 -4.88
N GLY A 210 6.09 8.11 -5.68
CA GLY A 210 5.53 9.36 -6.20
C GLY A 210 4.26 9.13 -7.02
N VAL A 211 4.29 8.17 -7.95
CA VAL A 211 3.09 7.77 -8.72
C VAL A 211 1.97 7.29 -7.79
N ALA A 212 2.29 6.46 -6.79
CA ALA A 212 1.30 5.97 -5.83
C ALA A 212 0.68 7.09 -4.98
N TYR A 213 1.49 8.09 -4.59
CA TYR A 213 1.01 9.25 -3.84
C TYR A 213 0.04 10.09 -4.66
N GLU A 214 0.31 10.29 -5.94
CA GLU A 214 -0.61 11.01 -6.81
C GLU A 214 -1.88 10.21 -7.11
N LEU A 215 -1.77 8.93 -7.42
CA LEU A 215 -2.95 8.06 -7.60
C LEU A 215 -3.84 8.01 -6.34
N ALA A 216 -3.25 8.17 -5.17
CA ALA A 216 -3.96 8.28 -3.90
C ALA A 216 -4.42 9.70 -3.57
N ALA A 217 -4.09 10.72 -4.38
CA ALA A 217 -4.36 12.14 -4.15
C ALA A 217 -3.72 12.69 -2.85
N VAL A 218 -2.52 12.22 -2.52
CA VAL A 218 -1.75 12.64 -1.33
C VAL A 218 -0.76 13.76 -1.68
N MET A 219 0.01 13.58 -2.76
CA MET A 219 1.06 14.49 -3.25
C MET A 219 1.16 14.36 -4.77
N THR A 220 1.43 15.45 -5.48
CA THR A 220 1.67 15.41 -6.93
C THR A 220 2.99 14.71 -7.24
N PHE A 221 3.04 14.04 -8.39
CA PHE A 221 4.25 13.36 -8.85
C PHE A 221 5.42 14.32 -8.99
N GLU A 222 5.17 15.54 -9.50
CA GLU A 222 6.17 16.57 -9.66
C GLU A 222 6.80 16.98 -8.32
N LYS A 223 6.00 17.16 -7.29
CA LYS A 223 6.51 17.48 -5.94
C LYS A 223 7.31 16.34 -5.33
N HIS A 224 6.94 15.12 -5.66
CA HIS A 224 7.71 13.96 -5.25
C HIS A 224 9.02 13.83 -6.05
N GLU A 225 9.05 14.18 -7.33
CA GLU A 225 10.31 14.26 -8.09
C GLU A 225 11.25 15.34 -7.54
N GLU A 226 10.75 16.51 -7.09
CA GLU A 226 11.57 17.51 -6.39
C GLU A 226 12.27 16.92 -5.14
N LEU A 227 11.57 16.07 -4.40
CA LEU A 227 12.18 15.34 -3.28
C LEU A 227 13.28 14.38 -3.76
N ILE A 228 13.01 13.59 -4.79
CA ILE A 228 14.00 12.65 -5.35
C ILE A 228 15.22 13.42 -5.86
N ASP A 229 15.01 14.48 -6.62
CA ASP A 229 16.09 15.30 -7.17
C ASP A 229 16.96 15.90 -6.06
N THR A 230 16.34 16.41 -4.99
CA THR A 230 17.07 16.94 -3.82
C THR A 230 17.96 15.89 -3.18
N LEU A 231 17.45 14.66 -2.99
CA LEU A 231 18.22 13.57 -2.40
C LEU A 231 19.37 13.12 -3.31
N PHE A 232 19.10 12.91 -4.59
CA PHE A 232 20.10 12.37 -5.52
C PHE A 232 21.12 13.40 -6.00
N LEU A 233 20.77 14.69 -6.02
CA LEU A 233 21.72 15.76 -6.33
C LEU A 233 22.88 15.76 -5.32
N GLU A 234 22.55 15.67 -4.04
CA GLU A 234 23.58 15.64 -2.98
C GLU A 234 24.32 14.30 -2.94
N TYR A 235 23.66 13.20 -3.27
CA TYR A 235 24.28 11.88 -3.36
C TYR A 235 25.32 11.78 -4.48
N GLN A 236 25.03 12.40 -5.64
CA GLN A 236 25.91 12.38 -6.82
C GLN A 236 27.00 13.46 -6.77
N ARG A 237 26.92 14.39 -5.81
CA ARG A 237 27.89 15.47 -5.67
C ARG A 237 29.25 14.89 -5.29
N GLU A 238 30.30 15.25 -6.03
CA GLU A 238 31.67 14.89 -5.69
C GLU A 238 32.07 15.56 -4.36
N PRO A 239 32.50 14.80 -3.35
CA PRO A 239 32.82 15.37 -2.05
C PRO A 239 34.15 16.16 -2.11
N LEU A 240 34.22 17.21 -1.33
CA LEU A 240 35.47 17.96 -1.15
C LEU A 240 36.55 17.06 -0.55
N SER A 241 37.84 17.41 -0.81
CA SER A 241 38.98 16.71 -0.21
C SER A 241 38.85 16.66 1.31
N GLY A 242 39.00 15.47 1.89
CA GLY A 242 38.81 15.26 3.33
C GLY A 242 37.39 14.89 3.77
N PHE A 243 36.45 14.78 2.84
CA PHE A 243 35.08 14.36 3.14
C PHE A 243 34.70 13.04 2.43
N HIS A 244 33.79 12.28 3.01
CA HIS A 244 33.15 11.14 2.39
C HIS A 244 31.98 11.62 1.52
N ALA A 245 31.70 10.92 0.43
CA ALA A 245 30.44 11.11 -0.30
C ALA A 245 29.22 10.84 0.61
N VAL A 246 28.11 11.44 0.28
CA VAL A 246 26.83 11.15 0.94
C VAL A 246 26.48 9.68 0.74
N SER A 247 26.10 8.98 1.79
CA SER A 247 25.77 7.55 1.73
C SER A 247 24.28 7.32 1.51
N VAL A 248 23.92 6.13 0.99
CA VAL A 248 22.52 5.70 0.86
C VAL A 248 21.78 5.74 2.20
N ASP A 249 22.47 5.41 3.31
CA ASP A 249 21.87 5.50 4.66
C ASP A 249 21.54 6.94 5.05
N GLN A 250 22.37 7.93 4.63
CA GLN A 250 22.05 9.34 4.84
C GLN A 250 20.84 9.76 4.01
N LEU A 251 20.73 9.31 2.77
CA LEU A 251 19.53 9.56 1.94
C LEU A 251 18.27 9.00 2.60
N GLN A 252 18.35 7.76 3.09
CA GLN A 252 17.21 7.12 3.73
C GLN A 252 16.80 7.84 5.03
N ALA A 253 17.78 8.29 5.80
CA ALA A 253 17.55 9.06 7.01
C ALA A 253 16.90 10.42 6.68
N ALA A 254 17.39 11.12 5.65
CA ALA A 254 16.83 12.39 5.20
C ALA A 254 15.40 12.22 4.65
N ASP A 255 15.16 11.21 3.82
CA ASP A 255 13.82 10.88 3.31
C ASP A 255 12.82 10.60 4.45
N ARG A 256 13.26 9.86 5.48
CA ARG A 256 12.44 9.61 6.67
C ARG A 256 12.14 10.90 7.43
N GLU A 257 13.14 11.75 7.62
CA GLU A 257 12.98 13.03 8.31
C GLU A 257 12.02 13.97 7.56
N VAL A 258 12.07 14.00 6.21
CA VAL A 258 11.09 14.73 5.40
C VAL A 258 9.67 14.32 5.78
N HIS A 259 9.40 13.01 5.88
CA HIS A 259 8.07 12.52 6.25
C HIS A 259 7.69 12.84 7.69
N VAL A 260 8.65 12.83 8.63
CA VAL A 260 8.42 13.27 10.01
C VAL A 260 8.02 14.74 10.05
N ARG A 261 8.75 15.60 9.32
CA ARG A 261 8.43 17.03 9.27
C ARG A 261 7.11 17.32 8.57
N MET A 262 6.82 16.65 7.47
CA MET A 262 5.50 16.75 6.85
C MET A 262 4.38 16.36 7.82
N ALA A 263 4.56 15.30 8.61
CA ALA A 263 3.59 14.91 9.63
C ALA A 263 3.42 15.97 10.73
N GLU A 264 4.50 16.68 11.10
CA GLU A 264 4.41 17.80 12.03
C GLU A 264 3.63 18.99 11.47
N LEU A 265 3.84 19.33 10.19
CA LEU A 265 3.14 20.42 9.51
C LEU A 265 1.66 20.12 9.26
N THR A 266 1.29 18.83 9.18
CA THR A 266 -0.07 18.37 8.87
C THR A 266 -0.78 17.77 10.09
N ARG A 267 -0.45 18.20 11.32
CA ARG A 267 -1.07 17.69 12.55
C ARG A 267 -2.58 17.88 12.62
N SER A 268 -3.10 18.90 11.95
CA SER A 268 -4.53 19.19 11.85
C SER A 268 -5.28 18.30 10.83
N GLY A 269 -4.57 17.43 10.12
CA GLY A 269 -5.10 16.55 9.08
C GLY A 269 -4.55 16.86 7.70
N LEU A 270 -4.88 15.99 6.74
CA LEU A 270 -4.46 16.10 5.33
C LEU A 270 -5.58 16.75 4.51
N VAL A 271 -5.52 18.08 4.39
CA VAL A 271 -6.53 18.85 3.66
C VAL A 271 -5.93 19.40 2.37
N PRO A 272 -6.62 19.25 1.21
CA PRO A 272 -6.18 19.88 -0.03
C PRO A 272 -6.06 21.40 0.11
N GLY A 273 -5.10 21.99 -0.59
CA GLY A 273 -4.94 23.43 -0.63
C GLY A 273 -6.14 24.14 -1.27
N ALA A 274 -6.34 25.41 -0.93
CA ALA A 274 -7.40 26.23 -1.49
C ALA A 274 -7.26 26.45 -3.01
N ASP A 275 -6.06 26.32 -3.53
CA ASP A 275 -5.69 26.38 -4.95
C ASP A 275 -5.90 25.05 -5.69
N GLY A 276 -6.40 24.00 -5.01
CA GLY A 276 -6.57 22.67 -5.56
C GLY A 276 -5.30 21.79 -5.51
N SER A 277 -4.21 22.28 -4.88
CA SER A 277 -3.01 21.47 -4.65
C SER A 277 -3.30 20.29 -3.70
N LEU A 278 -2.53 19.20 -3.85
CA LEU A 278 -2.69 18.03 -3.00
C LEU A 278 -2.15 18.30 -1.59
N PRO A 279 -2.64 17.57 -0.58
CA PRO A 279 -2.39 17.88 0.84
C PRO A 279 -0.92 18.00 1.24
N LEU A 280 -0.02 17.25 0.59
CA LEU A 280 1.40 17.27 0.93
C LEU A 280 2.27 18.13 0.00
N ASP A 281 1.72 18.77 -1.03
CA ASP A 281 2.49 19.59 -1.99
C ASP A 281 3.13 20.81 -1.32
N GLY A 282 2.38 21.54 -0.51
CA GLY A 282 2.91 22.67 0.27
C GLY A 282 3.88 22.23 1.37
N PRO A 283 3.49 21.27 2.23
CA PRO A 283 4.37 20.73 3.26
C PRO A 283 5.71 20.23 2.75
N VAL A 284 5.77 19.43 1.68
CA VAL A 284 7.05 18.92 1.14
C VAL A 284 7.95 20.04 0.66
N THR A 285 7.41 21.03 -0.06
CA THR A 285 8.18 22.20 -0.53
C THR A 285 8.79 22.97 0.65
N SER A 286 8.00 23.19 1.71
CA SER A 286 8.48 23.87 2.92
C SER A 286 9.57 23.09 3.64
N VAL A 287 9.43 21.76 3.72
CA VAL A 287 10.41 20.90 4.40
C VAL A 287 11.72 20.83 3.61
N LEU A 288 11.67 20.69 2.29
CA LEU A 288 12.87 20.64 1.44
C LEU A 288 13.67 21.96 1.48
N ALA A 289 12.99 23.09 1.66
CA ALA A 289 13.64 24.39 1.86
C ALA A 289 14.30 24.54 3.24
N SER A 290 14.04 23.62 4.18
CA SER A 290 14.56 23.71 5.55
C SER A 290 16.05 23.33 5.60
N SER A 291 16.82 24.05 6.43
CA SER A 291 18.24 23.76 6.67
C SER A 291 18.46 22.36 7.27
N GLN A 292 17.49 21.82 7.98
CA GLN A 292 17.61 20.54 8.67
C GLN A 292 17.83 19.36 7.69
N ILE A 293 17.07 19.33 6.58
CA ILE A 293 17.25 18.29 5.56
C ILE A 293 18.60 18.45 4.87
N GLN A 294 18.99 19.70 4.59
CA GLN A 294 20.32 20.00 4.02
C GLN A 294 21.45 19.53 4.92
N TRP A 295 21.35 19.72 6.24
CA TRP A 295 22.35 19.22 7.20
C TRP A 295 22.50 17.69 7.17
N MET A 296 21.41 16.96 7.01
CA MET A 296 21.47 15.48 6.95
C MET A 296 22.15 14.97 5.67
N LEU A 297 22.07 15.74 4.59
CA LEU A 297 22.67 15.44 3.30
C LEU A 297 24.11 16.00 3.15
N MET A 298 24.68 16.59 4.20
CA MET A 298 26.07 17.08 4.14
C MET A 298 27.07 15.92 4.16
N PRO A 299 28.13 16.00 3.32
CA PRO A 299 29.25 15.07 3.36
C PRO A 299 29.91 15.05 4.76
N ARG A 300 30.27 13.86 5.25
CA ARG A 300 30.92 13.71 6.57
C ARG A 300 32.42 13.74 6.45
N PRO A 301 33.15 14.38 7.42
CA PRO A 301 34.62 14.41 7.40
C PRO A 301 35.21 13.00 7.44
N LYS A 302 36.27 12.76 6.66
CA LYS A 302 37.07 11.55 6.75
C LYS A 302 37.83 11.59 8.07
N GLY A 303 37.66 10.63 8.95
CA GLY A 303 38.25 10.60 10.28
C GLY A 303 37.30 10.83 11.45
N SER A 304 36.09 11.26 11.21
CA SER A 304 35.00 11.17 12.18
C SER A 304 34.50 9.71 12.22
N GLY A 305 35.31 8.81 12.71
CA GLY A 305 34.88 7.45 13.03
C GLY A 305 33.65 7.55 13.91
N SER A 306 32.59 6.79 13.64
CA SER A 306 31.46 6.65 14.52
C SER A 306 31.94 5.99 15.83
N GLY A 307 32.54 6.80 16.69
CA GLY A 307 32.77 6.45 18.07
C GLY A 307 31.40 6.37 18.71
N HIS A 308 30.83 5.20 18.70
CA HIS A 308 29.75 4.86 19.63
C HIS A 308 30.26 5.18 21.02
N GLY A 309 29.63 6.13 21.68
CA GLY A 309 30.04 6.75 22.92
C GLY A 309 30.64 5.83 23.96
N GLY A 310 31.94 5.89 24.06
CA GLY A 310 32.59 5.71 25.34
C GLY A 310 32.33 6.97 26.14
N ALA A 311 31.48 6.88 27.13
CA ALA A 311 31.35 7.88 28.15
C ALA A 311 32.74 8.13 28.73
N THR A 312 33.31 9.28 28.38
CA THR A 312 34.45 9.83 29.13
C THR A 312 33.92 10.22 30.51
N THR A 313 34.04 9.27 31.43
CA THR A 313 34.01 9.56 32.86
C THR A 313 35.13 10.57 33.15
N ALA A 314 34.71 11.78 33.45
CA ALA A 314 35.54 12.80 34.06
C ALA A 314 36.28 12.19 35.25
N GLY A 315 37.59 12.47 35.31
CA GLY A 315 38.49 11.99 36.32
C GLY A 315 38.01 12.28 37.73
N ASN A 316 37.97 11.24 38.53
CA ASN A 316 37.84 11.35 39.98
C ASN A 316 39.22 11.04 40.60
N PRO A 317 39.75 11.87 41.52
CA PRO A 317 41.10 11.74 42.01
C PRO A 317 41.27 10.54 42.95
N GLU A 318 42.41 9.91 42.85
CA GLU A 318 43.11 8.97 43.70
C GLU A 318 42.41 8.42 44.95
N ARG A 319 42.18 7.10 44.93
CA ARG A 319 42.18 6.26 46.14
C ARG A 319 43.28 5.24 46.08
N PRO A 320 44.06 5.07 47.19
CA PRO A 320 45.24 4.21 47.19
C PRO A 320 44.91 2.72 47.28
N GLY A 321 45.70 1.97 46.59
CA GLY A 321 46.11 0.58 46.58
C GLY A 321 45.23 -0.52 47.23
N LYS A 322 44.73 -1.44 46.37
CA LYS A 322 44.45 -2.83 46.77
C LYS A 322 45.44 -3.78 46.07
N PRO A 323 45.94 -4.82 46.76
CA PRO A 323 46.96 -5.72 46.24
C PRO A 323 46.46 -6.67 45.17
N PRO A 324 47.36 -7.23 44.33
CA PRO A 324 46.99 -8.01 43.15
C PRO A 324 46.36 -9.36 43.50
N LYS A 325 45.26 -9.71 42.87
CA LYS A 325 44.65 -11.05 42.98
C LYS A 325 45.43 -12.06 42.17
N LYS A 326 45.73 -13.22 42.80
CA LYS A 326 46.36 -14.41 42.22
C LYS A 326 45.57 -14.93 41.01
N PRO A 327 46.25 -15.50 40.01
CA PRO A 327 45.64 -16.11 38.85
C PRO A 327 44.92 -17.41 39.20
N PRO A 328 43.84 -17.79 38.49
CA PRO A 328 43.12 -19.02 38.73
C PRO A 328 43.87 -20.25 38.26
N PRO A 329 43.69 -21.43 38.87
CA PRO A 329 44.43 -22.65 38.57
C PRO A 329 43.97 -23.23 37.22
N LYS A 330 44.98 -23.73 36.46
CA LYS A 330 44.83 -24.48 35.21
C LYS A 330 44.01 -25.76 35.46
N LYS A 331 42.95 -25.95 34.68
CA LYS A 331 42.26 -27.26 34.59
C LYS A 331 43.17 -28.23 33.81
N VAL A 332 43.48 -29.35 34.47
CA VAL A 332 44.18 -30.48 33.93
C VAL A 332 43.16 -31.37 33.20
N ASP A 333 43.47 -31.73 31.95
CA ASP A 333 42.75 -32.78 31.23
C ASP A 333 43.07 -34.15 31.80
N PRO A 334 42.11 -35.05 32.00
CA PRO A 334 42.41 -36.45 32.19
C PRO A 334 42.33 -37.21 30.87
N THR A 335 43.49 -37.76 30.53
CA THR A 335 43.78 -38.70 29.47
C THR A 335 43.11 -40.06 29.75
N LYS A 336 42.58 -40.66 28.68
CA LYS A 336 42.47 -42.09 28.32
C LYS A 336 42.57 -43.15 29.42
N ALA A 337 41.51 -43.94 29.54
CA ALA A 337 41.64 -45.37 29.74
C ALA A 337 40.47 -46.11 29.05
N SER A 338 40.87 -47.07 28.23
CA SER A 338 40.07 -48.10 27.61
C SER A 338 39.48 -49.06 28.64
N ASP A 339 38.27 -49.54 28.45
CA ASP A 339 38.05 -51.00 28.33
C ASP A 339 36.60 -51.35 27.95
N LYS A 340 36.57 -52.39 27.18
CA LYS A 340 35.53 -53.26 26.71
C LYS A 340 34.46 -53.63 27.78
N ASP A 341 33.21 -53.72 27.39
CA ASP A 341 32.45 -54.95 27.38
C ASP A 341 31.00 -54.74 26.89
N GLN A 342 30.70 -55.46 25.87
CA GLN A 342 29.59 -56.38 25.57
C GLN A 342 28.22 -56.12 26.15
N LYS A 343 27.26 -56.23 25.23
CA LYS A 343 26.01 -56.92 25.29
C LYS A 343 24.71 -56.13 25.21
N ALA A 344 24.00 -56.53 24.18
CA ALA A 344 22.62 -56.95 24.13
C ALA A 344 21.61 -55.98 23.53
N ASP A 345 21.23 -56.27 22.32
CA ASP A 345 19.94 -55.94 21.71
C ASP A 345 18.78 -56.60 22.47
N PRO A 346 17.64 -56.02 22.53
CA PRO A 346 16.37 -56.71 22.49
C PRO A 346 15.42 -56.20 21.41
N PRO A 347 14.36 -56.93 21.14
CA PRO A 347 13.87 -57.32 19.82
C PRO A 347 12.73 -56.40 19.31
N GLY A 348 12.55 -56.41 17.98
CA GLY A 348 11.45 -55.75 17.31
C GLY A 348 10.08 -56.44 17.50
N PRO A 349 9.00 -55.71 17.36
CA PRO A 349 7.65 -56.27 17.34
C PRO A 349 7.21 -56.64 15.92
N PRO A 350 6.21 -57.52 15.83
CA PRO A 350 5.92 -58.29 14.65
C PRO A 350 5.03 -57.59 13.63
N ASN A 351 5.23 -58.07 12.42
CA ASN A 351 4.48 -57.81 11.21
C ASN A 351 3.13 -58.51 11.22
N ALA A 352 2.06 -57.82 10.88
CA ALA A 352 0.81 -58.40 10.36
C ALA A 352 0.23 -57.36 9.40
N GLY A 353 0.12 -57.52 8.13
CA GLY A 353 -0.49 -58.56 7.36
C GLY A 353 -1.93 -58.17 7.03
N GLY A 354 -2.22 -57.77 5.77
CA GLY A 354 -3.59 -57.78 5.32
C GLY A 354 -3.95 -56.81 4.16
N LYS A 355 -3.80 -57.27 2.93
CA LYS A 355 -4.74 -57.21 1.78
C LYS A 355 -5.55 -55.95 1.53
N GLY A 356 -5.35 -55.19 0.42
CA GLY A 356 -5.97 -55.59 -0.85
C GLY A 356 -7.23 -54.78 -1.10
N GLY A 357 -7.24 -53.83 -2.07
CA GLY A 357 -8.45 -53.11 -2.45
C GLY A 357 -8.25 -52.20 -3.67
N LYS A 358 -8.49 -52.72 -4.79
CA LYS A 358 -8.66 -52.29 -6.18
C LYS A 358 -8.92 -50.80 -6.43
N GLN A 359 -8.15 -50.29 -7.38
CA GLN A 359 -8.40 -49.10 -8.21
C GLN A 359 -9.80 -49.12 -8.86
N ARG A 360 -10.48 -48.01 -8.82
CA ARG A 360 -11.54 -47.66 -9.77
C ARG A 360 -11.17 -46.32 -10.45
N LYS A 361 -10.70 -46.46 -11.71
CA LYS A 361 -10.65 -45.38 -12.68
C LYS A 361 -12.08 -45.04 -13.09
N THR A 362 -12.57 -43.85 -12.82
CA THR A 362 -13.74 -43.28 -13.48
C THR A 362 -13.27 -42.38 -14.60
N ARG A 363 -13.45 -42.85 -15.81
CA ARG A 363 -13.36 -42.11 -17.07
C ARG A 363 -14.55 -41.14 -17.12
N PHE A 364 -14.26 -39.85 -17.22
CA PHE A 364 -15.27 -38.84 -17.55
C PHE A 364 -15.34 -38.73 -19.07
N VAL A 365 -16.49 -39.08 -19.62
CA VAL A 365 -16.83 -38.99 -21.05
C VAL A 365 -17.49 -37.64 -21.26
N MET A 366 -16.93 -36.84 -22.16
CA MET A 366 -17.59 -35.65 -22.70
C MET A 366 -18.63 -36.05 -23.76
N PRO A 367 -19.83 -35.48 -23.78
CA PRO A 367 -20.73 -35.63 -24.93
C PRO A 367 -20.32 -34.64 -26.04
N ARG A 368 -20.12 -35.20 -27.21
CA ARG A 368 -20.05 -34.49 -28.51
C ARG A 368 -21.47 -34.25 -29.00
N GLY A 369 -21.68 -33.05 -29.55
CA GLY A 369 -22.49 -32.94 -30.74
C GLY A 369 -23.88 -32.36 -30.52
N LEU A 370 -24.13 -31.21 -31.14
CA LEU A 370 -25.17 -31.13 -32.18
C LEU A 370 -24.99 -29.79 -32.92
N ILE A 371 -24.55 -29.96 -34.19
CA ILE A 371 -24.64 -28.97 -35.27
C ILE A 371 -26.02 -29.19 -35.89
N GLY A 372 -26.71 -28.10 -36.22
CA GLY A 372 -27.87 -28.21 -37.13
C GLY A 372 -28.92 -27.13 -36.93
N GLY A 373 -29.03 -26.22 -37.91
CA GLY A 373 -30.19 -25.39 -38.17
C GLY A 373 -29.92 -23.90 -38.07
#